data_d871630a119e29c373032f03bc5e3b91
#
_entry.id   d871630a119e29c373032f03bc5e3b91
#
_cell.length_a   1.000
_cell.length_b   1.000
_cell.length_c   1.000
_cell.angle_alpha   90.00
_cell.angle_beta   90.00
_cell.angle_gamma   90.00
#
_symmetry.space_group_name_H-M   'P 1'
#
loop_
_entity.id
_entity.type
_entity.pdbx_description
1 polymer ?
#
loop_
_entity_poly.entity_id
_entity_poly.type
_entity_poly.pdbx_seq_one_letter_code
_entity_poly.pdbx_strand_id
1 'polypeptide(L)'
;MSLFRPLISILLVFISVFVVSCGDGSQAKAPTYSAAQLAQIQTTTKNVTALTDRLPELSAMIQKRDWNNVKSFIHGPLGDIRILMSALSKELLPGTKEKALATSKEIFGHFNKIDEAASNNDYPGAIRNYGEAIKDITTLFSLAPKA
;
A
#
# COMPACT_ATOMS: atom_id res chain seq x y z
N MET A 1 67.98 5.39 23.54
CA MET A 1 66.84 4.43 23.59
C MET A 1 65.73 4.82 24.59
N SER A 2 65.67 6.04 25.13
CA SER A 2 64.69 6.46 26.13
C SER A 2 63.50 7.28 25.63
N LEU A 3 63.56 7.76 24.37
CA LEU A 3 62.51 8.58 23.77
C LEU A 3 61.35 7.75 23.17
N PHE A 4 61.51 6.46 22.92
CA PHE A 4 60.49 5.60 22.37
C PHE A 4 59.45 5.12 23.38
N ARG A 5 59.78 5.12 24.66
CA ARG A 5 58.85 4.68 25.73
C ARG A 5 57.66 5.62 25.92
N PRO A 6 57.84 6.97 25.98
CA PRO A 6 56.68 7.87 26.09
C PRO A 6 55.82 7.90 24.83
N LEU A 7 56.43 7.74 23.64
CA LEU A 7 55.68 7.68 22.35
C LEU A 7 54.77 6.45 22.23
N ILE A 8 55.25 5.30 22.73
CA ILE A 8 54.43 4.08 22.76
C ILE A 8 53.26 4.20 23.74
N SER A 9 53.51 4.84 24.91
CA SER A 9 52.44 5.07 25.89
C SER A 9 51.35 6.03 25.38
N ILE A 10 51.74 7.09 24.66
CA ILE A 10 50.80 8.03 24.04
C ILE A 10 50.01 7.35 22.93
N LEU A 11 50.64 6.49 22.09
CA LEU A 11 49.98 5.74 21.04
C LEU A 11 48.94 4.75 21.63
N LEU A 12 49.28 4.08 22.74
CA LEU A 12 48.35 3.15 23.41
C LEU A 12 47.15 3.86 24.01
N VAL A 13 47.32 5.08 24.55
CA VAL A 13 46.20 5.89 25.04
C VAL A 13 45.27 6.33 23.92
N PHE A 14 45.81 6.68 22.75
CA PHE A 14 45.01 7.06 21.58
C PHE A 14 44.20 5.88 21.00
N ILE A 15 44.74 4.66 21.06
CA ILE A 15 44.03 3.45 20.58
C ILE A 15 42.87 3.08 21.53
N SER A 16 43.01 3.31 22.82
CA SER A 16 41.95 2.98 23.77
C SER A 16 40.75 3.93 23.73
N VAL A 17 40.87 5.12 23.15
CA VAL A 17 39.74 6.07 22.99
C VAL A 17 38.81 5.68 21.81
N PHE A 18 39.33 4.95 20.84
CA PHE A 18 38.52 4.54 19.68
C PHE A 18 37.70 3.25 19.89
N VAL A 19 37.91 2.51 20.98
CA VAL A 19 37.23 1.22 21.23
C VAL A 19 35.95 1.38 22.06
N VAL A 20 35.67 2.57 22.62
CA VAL A 20 34.49 2.82 23.46
C VAL A 20 33.27 3.29 22.67
N SER A 21 33.38 3.48 21.35
CA SER A 21 32.27 3.98 20.50
C SER A 21 31.45 2.90 19.77
N CYS A 22 31.56 1.63 20.15
CA CYS A 22 30.73 0.56 19.58
C CYS A 22 30.00 -0.21 20.67
N GLY A 23 29.13 0.46 21.40
CA GLY A 23 28.38 -0.16 22.49
C GLY A 23 27.00 0.42 22.74
N ASP A 24 26.44 1.18 21.79
CA ASP A 24 25.01 1.49 21.84
C ASP A 24 24.33 0.68 20.73
N GLY A 25 23.92 -0.52 21.09
CA GLY A 25 22.98 -1.30 20.33
C GLY A 25 21.66 -0.54 20.27
N SER A 26 21.61 0.50 19.44
CA SER A 26 20.35 1.06 19.00
C SER A 26 19.61 -0.09 18.31
N GLN A 27 18.82 -0.83 19.09
CA GLN A 27 17.79 -1.66 18.50
C GLN A 27 17.01 -0.74 17.58
N ALA A 28 17.17 -0.94 16.28
CA ALA A 28 16.44 -0.19 15.28
C ALA A 28 14.96 -0.28 15.64
N LYS A 29 14.43 0.81 16.18
CA LYS A 29 13.03 0.87 16.60
C LYS A 29 12.19 0.53 15.38
N ALA A 30 11.30 -0.45 15.50
CA ALA A 30 10.44 -0.82 14.36
C ALA A 30 9.82 0.44 13.76
N PRO A 31 9.80 0.58 12.44
CA PRO A 31 9.27 1.77 11.80
C PRO A 31 7.82 1.99 12.22
N THR A 32 7.52 3.17 12.70
CA THR A 32 6.18 3.58 13.14
C THR A 32 5.71 4.78 12.33
N TYR A 33 4.42 4.91 12.14
CA TYR A 33 3.84 6.07 11.47
C TYR A 33 3.98 7.33 12.34
N SER A 34 4.38 8.44 11.73
CA SER A 34 4.23 9.77 12.35
C SER A 34 2.76 10.23 12.30
N ALA A 35 2.41 11.23 13.12
CA ALA A 35 1.06 11.82 13.11
C ALA A 35 0.69 12.38 11.72
N ALA A 36 1.66 13.01 11.02
CA ALA A 36 1.45 13.53 9.68
C ALA A 36 1.18 12.42 8.66
N GLN A 37 1.91 11.30 8.74
CA GLN A 37 1.67 10.13 7.87
C GLN A 37 0.30 9.51 8.15
N LEU A 38 -0.11 9.38 9.41
CA LEU A 38 -1.45 8.86 9.74
C LEU A 38 -2.56 9.76 9.18
N ALA A 39 -2.44 11.09 9.31
CA ALA A 39 -3.40 12.03 8.75
C ALA A 39 -3.50 11.92 7.23
N GLN A 40 -2.35 11.76 6.53
CA GLN A 40 -2.32 11.56 5.09
C GLN A 40 -2.99 10.24 4.69
N ILE A 41 -2.65 9.13 5.35
CA ILE A 41 -3.27 7.81 5.10
C ILE A 41 -4.79 7.88 5.31
N GLN A 42 -5.26 8.54 6.38
CA GLN A 42 -6.69 8.72 6.64
C GLN A 42 -7.39 9.49 5.51
N THR A 43 -6.76 10.56 5.02
CA THR A 43 -7.29 11.35 3.90
C THR A 43 -7.37 10.51 2.64
N THR A 44 -6.30 9.80 2.28
CA THR A 44 -6.28 8.94 1.09
C THR A 44 -7.27 7.78 1.23
N THR A 45 -7.37 7.16 2.41
CA THR A 45 -8.35 6.11 2.70
C THR A 45 -9.78 6.61 2.51
N LYS A 46 -10.10 7.80 3.02
CA LYS A 46 -11.42 8.42 2.82
C LYS A 46 -11.75 8.61 1.34
N ASN A 47 -10.80 9.06 0.54
CA ASN A 47 -10.99 9.25 -0.90
C ASN A 47 -11.21 7.91 -1.62
N VAL A 48 -10.46 6.86 -1.25
CA VAL A 48 -10.69 5.50 -1.77
C VAL A 48 -12.07 5.00 -1.38
N THR A 49 -12.46 5.17 -0.11
CA THR A 49 -13.78 4.75 0.40
C THR A 49 -14.91 5.42 -0.40
N ALA A 50 -14.83 6.72 -0.65
CA ALA A 50 -15.85 7.43 -1.42
C ALA A 50 -16.10 6.86 -2.82
N LEU A 51 -15.06 6.30 -3.46
CA LEU A 51 -15.22 5.60 -4.74
C LEU A 51 -15.72 4.15 -4.57
N THR A 52 -15.24 3.45 -3.54
CA THR A 52 -15.65 2.06 -3.29
C THR A 52 -17.09 1.96 -2.79
N ASP A 53 -17.61 2.97 -2.11
CA ASP A 53 -19.02 3.07 -1.70
C ASP A 53 -20.00 3.11 -2.89
N ARG A 54 -19.49 3.39 -4.09
CA ARG A 54 -20.28 3.35 -5.33
C ARG A 54 -20.28 1.99 -6.03
N LEU A 55 -19.51 1.01 -5.55
CA LEU A 55 -19.44 -0.32 -6.15
C LEU A 55 -20.81 -1.06 -6.18
N PRO A 56 -21.74 -0.86 -5.24
CA PRO A 56 -23.10 -1.39 -5.39
C PRO A 56 -23.81 -0.92 -6.65
N GLU A 57 -23.52 0.28 -7.17
CA GLU A 57 -24.06 0.75 -8.47
C GLU A 57 -23.55 -0.15 -9.62
N LEU A 58 -22.25 -0.49 -9.61
CA LEU A 58 -21.65 -1.40 -10.58
C LEU A 58 -22.30 -2.78 -10.49
N SER A 59 -22.51 -3.31 -9.29
CA SER A 59 -23.19 -4.60 -9.07
C SER A 59 -24.61 -4.60 -9.70
N ALA A 60 -25.37 -3.53 -9.47
CA ALA A 60 -26.71 -3.39 -10.00
C ALA A 60 -26.73 -3.36 -11.54
N MET A 61 -25.75 -2.69 -12.16
CA MET A 61 -25.59 -2.66 -13.63
C MET A 61 -25.24 -4.05 -14.18
N ILE A 62 -24.32 -4.78 -13.53
CA ILE A 62 -23.95 -6.16 -13.89
C ILE A 62 -25.19 -7.07 -13.82
N GLN A 63 -25.96 -7.01 -12.74
CA GLN A 63 -27.16 -7.83 -12.54
C GLN A 63 -28.23 -7.59 -13.63
N LYS A 64 -28.34 -6.34 -14.07
CA LYS A 64 -29.24 -5.95 -15.18
C LYS A 64 -28.65 -6.25 -16.55
N ARG A 65 -27.40 -6.71 -16.62
CA ARG A 65 -26.62 -6.88 -17.87
C ARG A 65 -26.55 -5.61 -18.70
N ASP A 66 -26.49 -4.47 -18.03
CA ASP A 66 -26.37 -3.16 -18.66
C ASP A 66 -24.89 -2.86 -18.97
N TRP A 67 -24.40 -3.58 -19.98
CA TRP A 67 -22.97 -3.64 -20.30
C TRP A 67 -22.38 -2.29 -20.70
N ASN A 68 -23.15 -1.46 -21.36
CA ASN A 68 -22.68 -0.12 -21.73
C ASN A 68 -22.41 0.73 -20.48
N ASN A 69 -23.32 0.72 -19.51
CA ASN A 69 -23.16 1.44 -18.26
C ASN A 69 -22.10 0.81 -17.36
N VAL A 70 -21.94 -0.52 -17.34
CA VAL A 70 -20.82 -1.21 -16.68
C VAL A 70 -19.48 -0.67 -17.15
N LYS A 71 -19.25 -0.64 -18.46
CA LYS A 71 -18.00 -0.11 -19.04
C LYS A 71 -17.83 1.38 -18.74
N SER A 72 -18.86 2.17 -18.93
CA SER A 72 -18.83 3.60 -18.64
C SER A 72 -18.52 3.88 -17.16
N PHE A 73 -19.03 3.07 -16.25
CA PHE A 73 -18.77 3.19 -14.82
C PHE A 73 -17.32 2.88 -14.45
N ILE A 74 -16.74 1.83 -15.05
CA ILE A 74 -15.34 1.44 -14.83
C ILE A 74 -14.39 2.52 -15.34
N HIS A 75 -14.62 3.02 -16.56
CA HIS A 75 -13.74 4.02 -17.19
C HIS A 75 -13.99 5.46 -16.69
N GLY A 76 -15.18 5.74 -16.17
CA GLY A 76 -15.56 7.04 -15.60
C GLY A 76 -15.37 7.10 -14.08
N PRO A 77 -16.43 6.81 -13.28
CA PRO A 77 -16.38 6.99 -11.83
C PRO A 77 -15.27 6.22 -11.12
N LEU A 78 -14.88 5.03 -11.62
CA LEU A 78 -13.78 4.25 -11.06
C LEU A 78 -12.41 4.54 -11.69
N GLY A 79 -12.34 5.45 -12.67
CA GLY A 79 -11.08 5.77 -13.36
C GLY A 79 -9.96 6.21 -12.42
N ASP A 80 -10.28 6.98 -11.39
CA ASP A 80 -9.30 7.48 -10.43
C ASP A 80 -8.97 6.49 -9.32
N ILE A 81 -9.73 5.40 -9.15
CA ILE A 81 -9.53 4.45 -8.06
C ILE A 81 -8.12 3.85 -8.09
N ARG A 82 -7.58 3.64 -9.29
CA ARG A 82 -6.23 3.12 -9.49
C ARG A 82 -5.18 4.04 -8.85
N ILE A 83 -5.28 5.33 -9.12
CA ILE A 83 -4.32 6.32 -8.61
C ILE A 83 -4.40 6.37 -7.09
N LEU A 84 -5.62 6.44 -6.55
CA LEU A 84 -5.86 6.55 -5.12
C LEU A 84 -5.42 5.28 -4.34
N MET A 85 -5.72 4.09 -4.84
CA MET A 85 -5.27 2.84 -4.20
C MET A 85 -3.75 2.68 -4.26
N SER A 86 -3.12 3.08 -5.37
CA SER A 86 -1.67 3.09 -5.48
C SER A 86 -1.04 4.12 -4.52
N ALA A 87 -1.65 5.30 -4.36
CA ALA A 87 -1.20 6.32 -3.41
C ALA A 87 -1.29 5.78 -1.98
N LEU A 88 -2.46 5.25 -1.57
CA LEU A 88 -2.65 4.63 -0.26
C LEU A 88 -1.58 3.57 0.02
N SER A 89 -1.35 2.67 -0.95
CA SER A 89 -0.37 1.60 -0.79
C SER A 89 1.05 2.12 -0.57
N LYS A 90 1.43 3.21 -1.25
CA LYS A 90 2.77 3.81 -1.15
C LYS A 90 3.00 4.53 0.19
N GLU A 91 1.94 4.97 0.85
CA GLU A 91 1.99 5.63 2.15
C GLU A 91 2.22 4.66 3.32
N LEU A 92 2.03 3.35 3.09
CA LEU A 92 2.18 2.32 4.11
C LEU A 92 3.66 2.01 4.40
N LEU A 93 3.93 1.49 5.61
CA LEU A 93 5.27 1.05 6.01
C LEU A 93 5.79 -0.07 5.09
N PRO A 94 7.12 -0.19 4.91
CA PRO A 94 7.73 -1.10 3.94
C PRO A 94 7.19 -2.53 4.00
N GLY A 95 7.02 -3.12 5.19
CA GLY A 95 6.51 -4.48 5.35
C GLY A 95 5.06 -4.69 4.89
N THR A 96 4.28 -3.62 4.84
CA THR A 96 2.86 -3.66 4.43
C THR A 96 2.67 -3.13 3.01
N LYS A 97 3.51 -2.20 2.59
CA LYS A 97 3.46 -1.51 1.29
C LYS A 97 3.48 -2.47 0.11
N GLU A 98 4.39 -3.44 0.09
CA GLU A 98 4.51 -4.40 -1.01
C GLU A 98 3.23 -5.22 -1.17
N LYS A 99 2.68 -5.70 -0.05
CA LYS A 99 1.42 -6.44 -0.05
C LYS A 99 0.27 -5.56 -0.53
N ALA A 100 0.19 -4.32 -0.07
CA ALA A 100 -0.85 -3.37 -0.48
C ALA A 100 -0.77 -3.04 -1.98
N LEU A 101 0.44 -2.87 -2.53
CA LEU A 101 0.63 -2.66 -3.97
C LEU A 101 0.23 -3.88 -4.79
N ALA A 102 0.56 -5.09 -4.33
CA ALA A 102 0.13 -6.33 -4.99
C ALA A 102 -1.40 -6.46 -4.97
N THR A 103 -2.03 -6.27 -3.80
CA THR A 103 -3.50 -6.30 -3.66
C THR A 103 -4.16 -5.25 -4.56
N SER A 104 -3.63 -4.02 -4.61
CA SER A 104 -4.15 -2.99 -5.50
C SER A 104 -4.10 -3.40 -6.97
N LYS A 105 -3.03 -4.08 -7.39
CA LYS A 105 -2.89 -4.59 -8.75
C LYS A 105 -3.92 -5.67 -9.07
N GLU A 106 -4.21 -6.57 -8.13
CA GLU A 106 -5.27 -7.59 -8.30
C GLU A 106 -6.66 -6.95 -8.44
N ILE A 107 -6.98 -5.94 -7.61
CA ILE A 107 -8.24 -5.18 -7.73
C ILE A 107 -8.41 -4.62 -9.16
N PHE A 108 -7.35 -4.04 -9.74
CA PHE A 108 -7.42 -3.55 -11.14
C PHE A 108 -7.56 -4.68 -12.14
N GLY A 109 -6.89 -5.81 -11.91
CA GLY A 109 -7.05 -7.00 -12.73
C GLY A 109 -8.51 -7.43 -12.77
N HIS A 110 -9.21 -7.37 -11.64
CA HIS A 110 -10.63 -7.71 -11.57
C HIS A 110 -11.52 -6.70 -12.31
N PHE A 111 -11.27 -5.39 -12.18
CA PHE A 111 -12.03 -4.39 -12.95
C PHE A 111 -11.82 -4.53 -14.45
N ASN A 112 -10.60 -4.79 -14.90
CA ASN A 112 -10.33 -5.05 -16.32
C ASN A 112 -11.08 -6.31 -16.82
N LYS A 113 -11.13 -7.37 -16.00
CA LYS A 113 -11.88 -8.58 -16.34
C LYS A 113 -13.41 -8.37 -16.36
N ILE A 114 -13.93 -7.47 -15.52
CA ILE A 114 -15.34 -7.06 -15.57
C ILE A 114 -15.61 -6.30 -16.88
N ASP A 115 -14.73 -5.42 -17.30
CA ASP A 115 -14.84 -4.68 -18.56
C ASP A 115 -14.81 -5.63 -19.78
N GLU A 116 -13.88 -6.59 -19.78
CA GLU A 116 -13.79 -7.65 -20.77
C GLU A 116 -15.06 -8.52 -20.79
N ALA A 117 -15.54 -8.94 -19.63
CA ALA A 117 -16.77 -9.73 -19.49
C ALA A 117 -17.99 -8.94 -19.99
N ALA A 118 -18.07 -7.63 -19.71
CA ALA A 118 -19.10 -6.75 -20.24
C ALA A 118 -19.07 -6.67 -21.78
N SER A 119 -17.87 -6.62 -22.35
CA SER A 119 -17.69 -6.59 -23.81
C SER A 119 -18.11 -7.91 -24.48
N ASN A 120 -17.99 -9.04 -23.78
CA ASN A 120 -18.34 -10.38 -24.24
C ASN A 120 -19.73 -10.84 -23.80
N ASN A 121 -20.52 -10.00 -23.12
CA ASN A 121 -21.81 -10.36 -22.50
C ASN A 121 -21.69 -11.54 -21.50
N ASP A 122 -20.52 -11.71 -20.87
CA ASP A 122 -20.23 -12.78 -19.90
C ASP A 122 -20.67 -12.40 -18.48
N TYR A 123 -21.93 -12.64 -18.17
CA TYR A 123 -22.49 -12.38 -16.83
C TYR A 123 -21.78 -13.16 -15.73
N PRO A 124 -21.53 -14.49 -15.83
CA PRO A 124 -20.79 -15.23 -14.82
C PRO A 124 -19.38 -14.69 -14.55
N GLY A 125 -18.68 -14.31 -15.60
CA GLY A 125 -17.36 -13.70 -15.51
C GLY A 125 -17.39 -12.35 -14.80
N ALA A 126 -18.34 -11.49 -15.14
CA ALA A 126 -18.50 -10.17 -14.51
C ALA A 126 -18.81 -10.28 -13.03
N ILE A 127 -19.77 -11.12 -12.62
CA ILE A 127 -20.19 -11.25 -11.21
C ILE A 127 -19.08 -11.87 -10.36
N ARG A 128 -18.36 -12.86 -10.88
CA ARG A 128 -17.22 -13.47 -10.18
C ARG A 128 -16.13 -12.46 -9.93
N ASN A 129 -15.70 -11.72 -10.96
CA ASN A 129 -14.64 -10.73 -10.81
C ASN A 129 -15.06 -9.55 -9.92
N TYR A 130 -16.33 -9.18 -9.90
CA TYR A 130 -16.86 -8.22 -8.94
C TYR A 130 -16.68 -8.71 -7.50
N GLY A 131 -17.04 -9.96 -7.21
CA GLY A 131 -16.87 -10.55 -5.88
C GLY A 131 -15.41 -10.58 -5.41
N GLU A 132 -14.49 -10.96 -6.31
CA GLU A 132 -13.05 -10.94 -5.99
C GLU A 132 -12.54 -9.52 -5.78
N ALA A 133 -12.96 -8.54 -6.57
CA ALA A 133 -12.60 -7.14 -6.35
C ALA A 133 -13.03 -6.64 -4.95
N ILE A 134 -14.24 -6.94 -4.50
CA ILE A 134 -14.74 -6.57 -3.16
C ILE A 134 -13.90 -7.20 -2.05
N LYS A 135 -13.55 -8.48 -2.19
CA LYS A 135 -12.69 -9.19 -1.24
C LYS A 135 -11.32 -8.56 -1.13
N ASP A 136 -10.70 -8.23 -2.26
CA ASP A 136 -9.38 -7.62 -2.29
C ASP A 136 -9.39 -6.18 -1.78
N ILE A 137 -10.44 -5.42 -2.04
CA ILE A 137 -10.64 -4.08 -1.45
C ILE A 137 -10.72 -4.17 0.07
N THR A 138 -11.46 -5.14 0.61
CA THR A 138 -11.52 -5.39 2.05
C THR A 138 -10.15 -5.73 2.62
N THR A 139 -9.39 -6.54 1.89
CA THR A 139 -8.00 -6.87 2.25
C THR A 139 -7.11 -5.62 2.25
N LEU A 140 -7.19 -4.78 1.22
CA LEU A 140 -6.41 -3.54 1.14
C LEU A 140 -6.69 -2.62 2.33
N PHE A 141 -7.96 -2.40 2.68
CA PHE A 141 -8.32 -1.59 3.84
C PHE A 141 -7.83 -2.18 5.17
N SER A 142 -7.76 -3.50 5.28
CA SER A 142 -7.25 -4.16 6.49
C SER A 142 -5.74 -3.94 6.70
N LEU A 143 -5.01 -3.55 5.65
CA LEU A 143 -3.59 -3.26 5.70
C LEU A 143 -3.29 -1.82 6.15
N ALA A 144 -4.25 -0.91 6.05
CA ALA A 144 -4.11 0.45 6.53
C ALA A 144 -4.17 0.49 8.07
N PRO A 145 -3.39 1.38 8.72
CA PRO A 145 -3.47 1.56 10.16
C PRO A 145 -4.87 2.03 10.54
N LYS A 146 -5.43 1.41 11.60
CA LYS A 146 -6.70 1.88 12.18
C LYS A 146 -6.46 3.21 12.88
N ALA A 147 -7.35 4.16 12.68
CA ALA A 147 -7.37 5.43 13.40
C ALA A 147 -7.68 5.21 14.87
#